data_e5f8cc10ae542fec2bbc2c8fd654c703
#
_entry.id   e5f8cc10ae542fec2bbc2c8fd654c703
#
_cell.length_a   1.000
_cell.length_b   1.000
_cell.length_c   1.000
_cell.angle_alpha   90.00
_cell.angle_beta   90.00
_cell.angle_gamma   90.00
#
_symmetry.space_group_name_H-M   'P 1'
#
loop_
_entity.id
_entity.type
_entity.pdbx_description
1 polymer ?
#
loop_
_entity_poly.entity_id
_entity_poly.type
_entity_poly.pdbx_seq_one_letter_code
_entity_poly.pdbx_strand_id
1 'polypeptide(L)'
;GSGHILVYAFDVLMEIYRENGYTERDAAALIVQNNLFGLDIDNRAAQLAYFAVMMKARSYDRRFLSRGIKPNVLAIKESNRMGAAVRDGLTTDAEMNAISRYLVDTFRDAKELGSIITVEPKDYDSYMACLDGCDGQGQLSMDDADWLQNTRPLLKALARQAKVLAAKYPVVCTNPPYLNKIEGRLKTFVTENYKDYSGDLFSVFTYRNLMFCKQDGYCGYMTPFVWMFIKTYEKLREFIIQSKSITTLVQMEYSAFEEATVPICSFVLKNGRTNDKGLYFKLSDFKGGMEVQKQKVLEALADKYCGYFYEADQSNFSKIPGSPVAYWW
;
A
#
# COMPACT_ATOMS: atom_id res chain seq x y z
N GLY A 1 4.96 7.49 4.68
CA GLY A 1 5.03 7.61 6.15
C GLY A 1 6.34 7.09 6.73
N SER A 2 6.48 7.18 8.05
CA SER A 2 7.71 6.83 8.79
C SER A 2 8.07 5.33 8.86
N GLY A 3 7.28 4.45 8.23
CA GLY A 3 7.53 3.01 8.19
C GLY A 3 6.98 2.21 9.37
N HIS A 4 6.18 2.78 10.25
CA HIS A 4 5.63 2.09 11.41
C HIS A 4 4.88 0.80 11.04
N ILE A 5 4.07 0.81 9.98
CA ILE A 5 3.36 -0.37 9.50
C ILE A 5 4.35 -1.47 9.09
N LEU A 6 5.43 -1.11 8.38
CA LEU A 6 6.45 -2.07 7.93
C LEU A 6 7.24 -2.66 9.11
N VAL A 7 7.57 -1.83 10.11
CA VAL A 7 8.28 -2.28 11.32
C VAL A 7 7.40 -3.22 12.14
N TYR A 8 6.11 -2.94 12.29
CA TYR A 8 5.17 -3.84 12.96
C TYR A 8 4.96 -5.13 12.18
N ALA A 9 4.79 -5.04 10.86
CA ALA A 9 4.69 -6.21 9.99
C ALA A 9 5.95 -7.09 10.07
N PHE A 10 7.14 -6.50 10.25
CA PHE A 10 8.37 -7.23 10.48
C PHE A 10 8.28 -8.12 11.74
N ASP A 11 7.74 -7.59 12.85
CA ASP A 11 7.59 -8.35 14.09
C ASP A 11 6.62 -9.52 13.91
N VAL A 12 5.48 -9.29 13.29
CA VAL A 12 4.50 -10.35 13.00
C VAL A 12 5.12 -11.44 12.11
N LEU A 13 5.85 -11.05 11.05
CA LEU A 13 6.54 -12.00 10.19
C LEU A 13 7.64 -12.76 10.94
N MET A 14 8.37 -12.10 11.83
CA MET A 14 9.39 -12.76 12.64
C MET A 14 8.79 -13.86 13.52
N GLU A 15 7.65 -13.62 14.16
CA GLU A 15 6.95 -14.67 14.92
C GLU A 15 6.54 -15.84 14.02
N ILE A 16 5.97 -15.58 12.84
CA ILE A 16 5.60 -16.60 11.87
C ILE A 16 6.84 -17.44 11.46
N TYR A 17 7.98 -16.80 11.18
CA TYR A 17 9.21 -17.50 10.82
C TYR A 17 9.77 -18.34 11.98
N ARG A 18 9.70 -17.84 13.22
CA ARG A 18 10.09 -18.58 14.42
C ARG A 18 9.25 -19.84 14.64
N GLU A 19 7.92 -19.72 14.50
CA GLU A 19 6.99 -20.85 14.59
C GLU A 19 7.27 -21.91 13.52
N ASN A 20 7.83 -21.53 12.39
CA ASN A 20 8.24 -22.43 11.31
C ASN A 20 9.71 -22.88 11.39
N GLY A 21 10.41 -22.64 12.52
CA GLY A 21 11.74 -23.18 12.80
C GLY A 21 12.91 -22.42 12.16
N TYR A 22 12.70 -21.21 11.63
CA TYR A 22 13.79 -20.39 11.09
C TYR A 22 14.59 -19.72 12.22
N THR A 23 15.89 -19.54 12.00
CA THR A 23 16.69 -18.69 12.89
C THR A 23 16.29 -17.22 12.69
N GLU A 24 16.34 -16.42 13.76
CA GLU A 24 16.03 -14.97 13.68
C GLU A 24 16.88 -14.26 12.64
N ARG A 25 18.13 -14.68 12.52
CA ARG A 25 19.10 -14.13 11.55
C ARG A 25 18.67 -14.38 10.10
N ASP A 26 18.24 -15.60 9.79
CA ASP A 26 17.83 -15.97 8.44
C ASP A 26 16.44 -15.38 8.13
N ALA A 27 15.53 -15.42 9.11
CA ALA A 27 14.23 -14.80 9.02
C ALA A 27 14.34 -13.29 8.74
N ALA A 28 15.22 -12.56 9.43
CA ALA A 28 15.43 -11.14 9.20
C ALA A 28 15.85 -10.83 7.76
N ALA A 29 16.71 -11.66 7.17
CA ALA A 29 17.11 -11.51 5.78
C ALA A 29 15.96 -11.77 4.81
N LEU A 30 15.22 -12.86 5.01
CA LEU A 30 14.08 -13.23 4.16
C LEU A 30 12.95 -12.22 4.24
N ILE A 31 12.64 -11.72 5.43
CA ILE A 31 11.60 -10.69 5.64
C ILE A 31 11.91 -9.43 4.82
N VAL A 32 13.14 -8.94 4.90
CA VAL A 32 13.52 -7.71 4.20
C VAL A 32 13.59 -7.91 2.69
N GLN A 33 14.09 -9.05 2.22
CA GLN A 33 14.24 -9.32 0.79
C GLN A 33 12.93 -9.67 0.10
N ASN A 34 12.05 -10.45 0.76
CA ASN A 34 10.96 -11.15 0.08
C ASN A 34 9.57 -10.76 0.56
N ASN A 35 9.42 -10.21 1.79
CA ASN A 35 8.10 -10.06 2.39
C ASN A 35 7.66 -8.60 2.54
N LEU A 36 8.58 -7.67 2.76
CA LEU A 36 8.24 -6.27 2.99
C LEU A 36 8.45 -5.41 1.75
N PHE A 37 7.38 -4.73 1.34
CA PHE A 37 7.38 -3.78 0.23
C PHE A 37 6.73 -2.49 0.67
N GLY A 38 7.29 -1.35 0.31
CA GLY A 38 6.76 -0.04 0.67
C GLY A 38 7.00 1.00 -0.40
N LEU A 39 6.01 1.86 -0.62
CA LEU A 39 6.08 2.98 -1.55
C LEU A 39 5.62 4.26 -0.85
N ASP A 40 6.34 5.35 -1.05
CA ASP A 40 5.95 6.67 -0.60
C ASP A 40 6.23 7.72 -1.67
N ILE A 41 5.40 8.76 -1.78
CA ILE A 41 5.64 9.88 -2.68
C ILE A 41 6.73 10.82 -2.15
N ASP A 42 6.88 10.90 -0.82
CA ASP A 42 7.90 11.71 -0.17
C ASP A 42 9.22 10.94 -0.04
N ASN A 43 10.29 11.54 -0.58
CA ASN A 43 11.62 10.94 -0.52
C ASN A 43 12.13 10.78 0.92
N ARG A 44 11.82 11.73 1.82
CA ARG A 44 12.29 11.71 3.22
C ARG A 44 11.55 10.63 4.01
N ALA A 45 10.23 10.52 3.82
CA ALA A 45 9.42 9.47 4.42
C ALA A 45 9.91 8.08 3.97
N ALA A 46 10.16 7.87 2.67
CA ALA A 46 10.71 6.62 2.16
C ALA A 46 12.10 6.31 2.74
N GLN A 47 12.99 7.31 2.87
CA GLN A 47 14.31 7.13 3.51
C GLN A 47 14.20 6.76 4.98
N LEU A 48 13.29 7.41 5.72
CA LEU A 48 13.05 7.10 7.13
C LEU A 48 12.49 5.69 7.30
N ALA A 49 11.51 5.29 6.48
CA ALA A 49 10.96 3.94 6.48
C ALA A 49 12.00 2.89 6.10
N TYR A 50 12.84 3.16 5.10
CA TYR A 50 13.97 2.31 4.73
C TYR A 50 14.92 2.11 5.91
N PHE A 51 15.33 3.21 6.56
CA PHE A 51 16.20 3.16 7.72
C PHE A 51 15.58 2.39 8.89
N ALA A 52 14.29 2.63 9.18
CA ALA A 52 13.57 1.95 10.25
C ALA A 52 13.54 0.43 10.04
N VAL A 53 13.27 -0.05 8.81
CA VAL A 53 13.30 -1.48 8.46
C VAL A 53 14.70 -2.06 8.59
N MET A 54 15.75 -1.33 8.14
CA MET A 54 17.14 -1.75 8.28
C MET A 54 17.56 -1.90 9.75
N MET A 55 17.19 -0.92 10.60
CA MET A 55 17.49 -0.96 12.03
C MET A 55 16.71 -2.07 12.73
N LYS A 56 15.47 -2.32 12.32
CA LYS A 56 14.67 -3.44 12.82
C LYS A 56 15.32 -4.78 12.49
N ALA A 57 15.74 -5.00 11.27
CA ALA A 57 16.46 -6.21 10.87
C ALA A 57 17.81 -6.36 11.64
N ARG A 58 18.52 -5.24 11.84
CA ARG A 58 19.78 -5.24 12.62
C ARG A 58 19.58 -5.63 14.08
N SER A 59 18.41 -5.39 14.68
CA SER A 59 18.15 -5.81 16.07
C SER A 59 18.14 -7.34 16.23
N TYR A 60 17.85 -8.08 15.16
CA TYR A 60 17.89 -9.56 15.11
C TYR A 60 19.20 -10.11 14.54
N ASP A 61 19.92 -9.32 13.73
CA ASP A 61 21.22 -9.70 13.15
C ASP A 61 22.21 -8.54 13.20
N ARG A 62 23.13 -8.55 14.16
CA ARG A 62 24.14 -7.49 14.35
C ARG A 62 24.97 -7.17 13.10
N ARG A 63 25.14 -8.14 12.19
CA ARG A 63 25.90 -7.99 10.95
C ARG A 63 25.01 -7.69 9.73
N PHE A 64 23.71 -7.43 9.92
CA PHE A 64 22.76 -7.25 8.84
C PHE A 64 23.21 -6.18 7.83
N LEU A 65 23.70 -5.04 8.30
CA LEU A 65 24.11 -3.93 7.44
C LEU A 65 25.29 -4.27 6.52
N SER A 66 26.15 -5.23 6.90
CA SER A 66 27.30 -5.67 6.07
C SER A 66 26.93 -6.75 5.04
N ARG A 67 25.69 -7.24 5.02
CA ARG A 67 25.24 -8.27 4.06
C ARG A 67 24.85 -7.74 2.70
N GLY A 68 24.79 -6.41 2.52
CA GLY A 68 24.35 -5.81 1.26
C GLY A 68 22.86 -5.97 0.94
N ILE A 69 22.06 -6.48 1.90
CA ILE A 69 20.60 -6.64 1.74
C ILE A 69 19.93 -5.27 1.77
N LYS A 70 19.06 -5.03 0.80
CA LYS A 70 18.32 -3.76 0.66
C LYS A 70 16.82 -3.99 0.79
N PRO A 71 16.09 -3.21 1.60
CA PRO A 71 14.64 -3.24 1.65
C PRO A 71 13.98 -2.82 0.32
N ASN A 72 12.83 -3.41 0.04
CA ASN A 72 11.98 -3.00 -1.08
C ASN A 72 11.11 -1.78 -0.69
N VAL A 73 11.71 -0.78 -0.07
CA VAL A 73 11.08 0.48 0.34
C VAL A 73 11.58 1.57 -0.59
N LEU A 74 10.68 2.10 -1.42
CA LEU A 74 11.03 2.98 -2.52
C LEU A 74 10.29 4.32 -2.41
N ALA A 75 11.01 5.40 -2.73
CA ALA A 75 10.39 6.68 -3.04
C ALA A 75 9.94 6.68 -4.50
N ILE A 76 8.68 7.02 -4.75
CA ILE A 76 8.14 7.14 -6.10
C ILE A 76 8.92 8.21 -6.86
N LYS A 77 9.34 7.87 -8.06
CA LYS A 77 10.03 8.74 -9.02
C LYS A 77 9.10 9.03 -10.19
N GLU A 78 9.27 10.20 -10.78
CA GLU A 78 8.53 10.64 -11.97
C GLU A 78 9.45 10.82 -13.16
N SER A 79 8.89 10.72 -14.36
CA SER A 79 9.60 10.81 -15.64
C SER A 79 9.57 12.21 -16.27
N ASN A 80 9.00 13.20 -15.62
CA ASN A 80 8.73 14.54 -16.19
C ASN A 80 9.95 15.23 -16.81
N ARG A 81 11.16 14.89 -16.35
CA ARG A 81 12.41 15.46 -16.86
C ARG A 81 13.04 14.66 -18.01
N MET A 82 12.44 13.52 -18.38
CA MET A 82 12.98 12.68 -19.44
C MET A 82 12.59 13.23 -20.82
N GLY A 83 13.58 13.47 -21.65
CA GLY A 83 13.39 13.96 -23.02
C GLY A 83 12.84 12.92 -23.99
N ALA A 84 12.39 13.37 -25.16
CA ALA A 84 11.84 12.50 -26.21
C ALA A 84 12.85 11.43 -26.69
N ALA A 85 14.15 11.74 -26.71
CA ALA A 85 15.19 10.81 -27.14
C ALA A 85 15.24 9.52 -26.32
N VAL A 86 14.97 9.58 -25.03
CA VAL A 86 14.88 8.38 -24.15
C VAL A 86 13.68 7.51 -24.52
N ARG A 87 12.66 8.10 -25.08
CA ARG A 87 11.42 7.46 -25.52
C ARG A 87 11.59 6.70 -26.84
N ASP A 88 12.50 7.15 -27.72
CA ASP A 88 12.53 6.72 -29.12
C ASP A 88 13.58 5.66 -29.46
N GLY A 89 14.49 5.33 -28.55
CA GLY A 89 15.40 4.19 -28.80
C GLY A 89 16.70 4.23 -28.01
N LEU A 90 16.73 3.51 -26.91
CA LEU A 90 17.93 3.35 -26.06
C LEU A 90 18.78 2.16 -26.47
N THR A 91 18.21 1.20 -27.16
CA THR A 91 18.84 -0.06 -27.57
C THR A 91 18.39 -0.47 -28.97
N THR A 92 19.07 -1.47 -29.54
CA THR A 92 18.62 -2.11 -30.78
C THR A 92 17.44 -3.06 -30.55
N ASP A 93 17.10 -3.34 -29.29
CA ASP A 93 16.00 -4.22 -28.93
C ASP A 93 14.67 -3.43 -28.86
N ALA A 94 13.74 -3.78 -29.74
CA ALA A 94 12.44 -3.13 -29.85
C ALA A 94 11.57 -3.31 -28.60
N GLU A 95 11.67 -4.46 -27.90
CA GLU A 95 10.91 -4.74 -26.68
C GLU A 95 11.41 -3.87 -25.52
N MET A 96 12.71 -3.76 -25.34
CA MET A 96 13.32 -2.91 -24.32
C MET A 96 12.98 -1.43 -24.55
N ASN A 97 12.97 -0.97 -25.79
CA ASN A 97 12.54 0.38 -26.14
C ASN A 97 11.03 0.59 -25.86
N ALA A 98 10.18 -0.43 -26.08
CA ALA A 98 8.77 -0.36 -25.74
C ALA A 98 8.54 -0.27 -24.23
N ILE A 99 9.34 -0.96 -23.41
CA ILE A 99 9.30 -0.85 -21.95
C ILE A 99 9.76 0.54 -21.50
N SER A 100 10.84 1.09 -22.06
CA SER A 100 11.29 2.47 -21.77
C SER A 100 10.18 3.48 -22.00
N ARG A 101 9.55 3.41 -23.16
CA ARG A 101 8.44 4.28 -23.57
C ARG A 101 7.28 4.17 -22.60
N TYR A 102 6.88 2.94 -22.29
CA TYR A 102 5.82 2.65 -21.32
C TYR A 102 6.11 3.25 -19.94
N LEU A 103 7.34 3.08 -19.42
CA LEU A 103 7.74 3.62 -18.12
C LEU A 103 7.70 5.15 -18.12
N VAL A 104 8.22 5.78 -19.16
CA VAL A 104 8.21 7.25 -19.29
C VAL A 104 6.79 7.81 -19.34
N ASP A 105 5.89 7.17 -20.08
CA ASP A 105 4.50 7.61 -20.20
C ASP A 105 3.69 7.35 -18.92
N THR A 106 3.86 6.17 -18.30
CA THR A 106 3.12 5.76 -17.11
C THR A 106 3.49 6.58 -15.87
N PHE A 107 4.76 6.96 -15.72
CA PHE A 107 5.25 7.67 -14.53
C PHE A 107 5.34 9.18 -14.70
N ARG A 108 4.67 9.74 -15.70
CA ARG A 108 4.47 11.19 -15.78
C ARG A 108 3.59 11.64 -14.61
N ASP A 109 4.03 12.69 -13.91
CA ASP A 109 3.36 13.22 -12.71
C ASP A 109 3.19 12.20 -11.56
N ALA A 110 4.03 11.17 -11.53
CA ALA A 110 3.89 10.07 -10.57
C ALA A 110 4.05 10.51 -9.11
N LYS A 111 4.74 11.60 -8.84
CA LYS A 111 4.84 12.15 -7.47
C LYS A 111 3.55 12.78 -6.98
N GLU A 112 2.69 13.25 -7.89
CA GLU A 112 1.36 13.75 -7.55
C GLU A 112 0.36 12.60 -7.42
N LEU A 113 0.48 11.59 -8.28
CA LEU A 113 -0.45 10.46 -8.36
C LEU A 113 -0.16 9.35 -7.34
N GLY A 114 1.09 9.12 -7.01
CA GLY A 114 1.47 8.09 -6.05
C GLY A 114 1.18 6.65 -6.50
N SER A 115 0.86 5.79 -5.55
CA SER A 115 0.60 4.36 -5.80
C SER A 115 -0.78 4.06 -6.39
N ILE A 116 -1.62 5.07 -6.65
CA ILE A 116 -2.90 4.85 -7.36
C ILE A 116 -2.70 4.63 -8.87
N ILE A 117 -1.50 4.88 -9.41
CA ILE A 117 -1.14 4.53 -10.79
C ILE A 117 -1.27 3.04 -11.02
N THR A 118 -1.94 2.64 -12.10
CA THR A 118 -2.01 1.24 -12.54
C THR A 118 -0.83 0.93 -13.46
N VAL A 119 -0.12 -0.16 -13.17
CA VAL A 119 1.07 -0.58 -13.92
C VAL A 119 0.87 -2.01 -14.42
N GLU A 120 1.15 -2.22 -15.69
CA GLU A 120 1.10 -3.54 -16.33
C GLU A 120 2.30 -4.40 -15.92
N PRO A 121 2.12 -5.72 -15.72
CA PRO A 121 3.23 -6.64 -15.54
C PRO A 121 4.03 -6.77 -16.85
N LYS A 122 5.33 -6.49 -16.76
CA LYS A 122 6.32 -6.67 -17.86
C LYS A 122 7.60 -7.26 -17.27
N ASP A 123 8.52 -7.72 -18.09
CA ASP A 123 9.82 -8.23 -17.63
C ASP A 123 10.76 -7.07 -17.28
N TYR A 124 10.49 -6.46 -16.12
CA TYR A 124 11.33 -5.38 -15.61
C TYR A 124 12.72 -5.84 -15.17
N ASP A 125 12.91 -7.12 -14.87
CA ASP A 125 14.22 -7.65 -14.46
C ASP A 125 15.16 -7.73 -15.67
N SER A 126 14.72 -8.34 -16.78
CA SER A 126 15.47 -8.35 -18.03
C SER A 126 15.72 -6.93 -18.56
N TYR A 127 14.74 -6.04 -18.42
CA TYR A 127 14.92 -4.64 -18.77
C TYR A 127 16.03 -3.96 -17.96
N MET A 128 16.05 -4.12 -16.64
CA MET A 128 17.10 -3.55 -15.79
C MET A 128 18.49 -4.15 -16.10
N ALA A 129 18.57 -5.45 -16.39
CA ALA A 129 19.81 -6.12 -16.80
C ALA A 129 20.32 -5.58 -18.15
N CYS A 130 19.43 -5.37 -19.11
CA CYS A 130 19.78 -4.73 -20.38
C CYS A 130 20.37 -3.32 -20.19
N LEU A 131 19.77 -2.50 -19.31
CA LEU A 131 20.31 -1.18 -18.99
C LEU A 131 21.71 -1.24 -18.34
N ASP A 132 22.05 -2.31 -17.63
CA ASP A 132 23.40 -2.51 -17.07
C ASP A 132 24.44 -2.86 -18.14
N GLY A 133 24.01 -3.55 -19.21
CA GLY A 133 24.88 -3.88 -20.36
C GLY A 133 25.09 -2.71 -21.34
N CYS A 134 24.34 -1.63 -21.22
CA CYS A 134 24.47 -0.43 -22.08
C CYS A 134 25.57 0.51 -21.58
N ASP A 135 26.74 -0.01 -21.21
CA ASP A 135 27.91 0.83 -20.89
C ASP A 135 28.55 1.33 -22.17
N GLY A 136 28.68 2.67 -22.32
CA GLY A 136 29.35 3.29 -23.46
C GLY A 136 30.78 2.73 -23.60
N GLN A 137 31.05 2.09 -24.74
CA GLN A 137 32.41 1.66 -25.09
C GLN A 137 33.14 2.87 -25.69
N GLY A 138 34.00 3.51 -24.90
CA GLY A 138 34.86 4.55 -25.41
C GLY A 138 35.01 5.77 -24.49
N GLN A 139 35.60 6.84 -25.04
CA GLN A 139 35.73 8.12 -24.36
C GLN A 139 34.32 8.74 -24.20
N LEU A 140 33.88 8.90 -22.96
CA LEU A 140 32.54 9.40 -22.63
C LEU A 140 32.30 10.77 -23.23
N SER A 141 31.30 10.88 -24.09
CA SER A 141 30.76 12.14 -24.53
C SER A 141 29.94 12.83 -23.43
N MET A 142 29.56 14.09 -23.62
CA MET A 142 28.70 14.78 -22.65
C MET A 142 27.31 14.12 -22.56
N ASP A 143 26.83 13.55 -23.66
CA ASP A 143 25.56 12.78 -23.73
C ASP A 143 25.67 11.45 -23.00
N ASP A 144 26.84 10.78 -23.10
CA ASP A 144 27.12 9.54 -22.37
C ASP A 144 27.21 9.78 -20.85
N ALA A 145 27.75 10.94 -20.43
CA ALA A 145 27.81 11.32 -19.03
C ALA A 145 26.41 11.56 -18.44
N ASP A 146 25.52 12.24 -19.16
CA ASP A 146 24.11 12.44 -18.73
C ASP A 146 23.37 11.11 -18.69
N TRP A 147 23.59 10.24 -19.67
CA TRP A 147 23.04 8.87 -19.68
C TRP A 147 23.42 8.12 -18.42
N LEU A 148 24.70 8.02 -18.10
CA LEU A 148 25.19 7.26 -16.96
C LEU A 148 24.77 7.83 -15.60
N GLN A 149 24.77 9.16 -15.47
CA GLN A 149 24.55 9.85 -14.19
C GLN A 149 23.08 10.10 -13.89
N ASN A 150 22.25 10.34 -14.88
CA ASN A 150 20.87 10.79 -14.70
C ASN A 150 19.85 9.82 -15.30
N THR A 151 19.96 9.53 -16.59
CA THR A 151 18.90 8.85 -17.34
C THR A 151 18.80 7.37 -16.98
N ARG A 152 19.90 6.61 -17.04
CA ARG A 152 19.95 5.17 -16.68
C ARG A 152 19.53 4.91 -15.23
N PRO A 153 20.04 5.63 -14.21
CA PRO A 153 19.60 5.44 -12.83
C PRO A 153 18.11 5.73 -12.64
N LEU A 154 17.55 6.73 -13.33
CA LEU A 154 16.14 7.04 -13.26
C LEU A 154 15.29 5.95 -13.90
N LEU A 155 15.63 5.47 -15.11
CA LEU A 155 14.92 4.35 -15.75
C LEU A 155 14.92 3.09 -14.88
N LYS A 156 16.04 2.76 -14.24
CA LYS A 156 16.12 1.65 -13.29
C LYS A 156 15.23 1.88 -12.06
N ALA A 157 15.14 3.11 -11.57
CA ALA A 157 14.24 3.44 -10.48
C ALA A 157 12.77 3.31 -10.90
N LEU A 158 12.41 3.78 -12.12
CA LEU A 158 11.08 3.61 -12.69
C LEU A 158 10.72 2.11 -12.87
N ALA A 159 11.66 1.31 -13.37
CA ALA A 159 11.46 -0.14 -13.54
C ALA A 159 11.25 -0.85 -12.19
N ARG A 160 12.04 -0.49 -11.15
CA ARG A 160 11.87 -1.05 -9.80
C ARG A 160 10.52 -0.73 -9.20
N GLN A 161 10.08 0.53 -9.28
CA GLN A 161 8.75 0.90 -8.78
C GLN A 161 7.62 0.29 -9.62
N ALA A 162 7.80 0.14 -10.94
CA ALA A 162 6.87 -0.55 -11.82
C ALA A 162 6.69 -2.00 -11.40
N LYS A 163 7.80 -2.72 -11.13
CA LYS A 163 7.78 -4.10 -10.64
C LYS A 163 6.96 -4.22 -9.34
N VAL A 164 7.15 -3.30 -8.38
CA VAL A 164 6.40 -3.29 -7.12
C VAL A 164 4.93 -2.96 -7.36
N LEU A 165 4.59 -1.99 -8.22
CA LEU A 165 3.22 -1.57 -8.51
C LEU A 165 2.42 -2.58 -9.36
N ALA A 166 3.10 -3.40 -10.16
CA ALA A 166 2.48 -4.46 -10.98
C ALA A 166 2.28 -5.77 -10.20
N ALA A 167 3.02 -5.97 -9.12
CA ALA A 167 2.96 -7.21 -8.34
C ALA A 167 1.65 -7.35 -7.54
N LYS A 168 1.35 -8.58 -7.14
CA LYS A 168 0.22 -8.94 -6.28
C LYS A 168 0.72 -9.50 -4.95
N TYR A 169 0.12 -9.06 -3.86
CA TYR A 169 0.54 -9.35 -2.50
C TYR A 169 -0.53 -10.13 -1.74
N PRO A 170 -0.16 -11.09 -0.87
CA PRO A 170 -1.12 -11.77 0.01
C PRO A 170 -1.78 -10.82 1.02
N VAL A 171 -1.02 -9.81 1.47
CA VAL A 171 -1.49 -8.80 2.43
C VAL A 171 -1.09 -7.41 1.93
N VAL A 172 -2.03 -6.47 2.01
CA VAL A 172 -1.81 -5.04 1.70
C VAL A 172 -2.34 -4.21 2.86
N CYS A 173 -1.49 -3.38 3.47
CA CYS A 173 -1.88 -2.52 4.58
C CYS A 173 -1.60 -1.06 4.27
N THR A 174 -2.52 -0.17 4.64
CA THR A 174 -2.32 1.27 4.47
C THR A 174 -3.13 2.09 5.47
N ASN A 175 -2.57 3.23 5.85
CA ASN A 175 -3.29 4.37 6.38
C ASN A 175 -3.25 5.44 5.28
N PRO A 176 -4.27 5.52 4.41
CA PRO A 176 -4.25 6.42 3.26
C PRO A 176 -4.46 7.87 3.69
N PRO A 177 -4.09 8.85 2.86
CA PRO A 177 -4.41 10.25 3.15
C PRO A 177 -5.92 10.49 3.09
N TYR A 178 -6.44 11.31 4.04
CA TYR A 178 -7.83 11.76 4.07
C TYR A 178 -7.92 13.10 3.37
N LEU A 179 -8.33 13.10 2.11
CA LEU A 179 -8.36 14.28 1.25
C LEU A 179 -9.63 14.29 0.40
N ASN A 180 -10.61 15.08 0.85
CA ASN A 180 -11.91 15.24 0.16
C ASN A 180 -11.91 16.36 -0.90
N LYS A 181 -10.92 17.26 -0.86
CA LYS A 181 -10.73 18.32 -1.86
C LYS A 181 -9.53 17.98 -2.72
N ILE A 182 -9.77 17.16 -3.74
CA ILE A 182 -8.75 16.77 -4.71
C ILE A 182 -8.74 17.83 -5.82
N GLU A 183 -7.55 18.33 -6.17
CA GLU A 183 -7.36 19.39 -7.18
C GLU A 183 -6.30 18.98 -8.21
N GLY A 184 -6.11 19.81 -9.24
CA GLY A 184 -5.04 19.66 -10.23
C GLY A 184 -5.08 18.35 -11.02
N ARG A 185 -3.92 17.84 -11.34
CA ARG A 185 -3.74 16.60 -12.11
C ARG A 185 -4.31 15.39 -11.41
N LEU A 186 -4.18 15.32 -10.08
CA LEU A 186 -4.73 14.24 -9.26
C LEU A 186 -6.26 14.15 -9.41
N LYS A 187 -6.97 15.29 -9.43
CA LYS A 187 -8.42 15.31 -9.63
C LYS A 187 -8.82 14.74 -10.99
N THR A 188 -8.15 15.18 -12.06
CA THR A 188 -8.40 14.65 -13.41
C THR A 188 -8.21 13.16 -13.44
N PHE A 189 -7.07 12.67 -12.95
CA PHE A 189 -6.73 11.25 -12.93
C PHE A 189 -7.74 10.41 -12.13
N VAL A 190 -8.12 10.87 -10.93
CA VAL A 190 -9.10 10.19 -10.08
C VAL A 190 -10.48 10.15 -10.74
N THR A 191 -10.90 11.25 -11.37
CA THR A 191 -12.20 11.30 -12.07
C THR A 191 -12.25 10.36 -13.28
N GLU A 192 -11.16 10.24 -14.02
CA GLU A 192 -11.05 9.37 -15.20
C GLU A 192 -10.97 7.88 -14.83
N ASN A 193 -10.21 7.54 -13.78
CA ASN A 193 -9.87 6.14 -13.47
C ASN A 193 -10.62 5.56 -12.27
N TYR A 194 -11.17 6.39 -11.38
CA TYR A 194 -11.79 6.00 -10.10
C TYR A 194 -13.10 6.74 -9.82
N LYS A 195 -13.89 7.07 -10.83
CA LYS A 195 -15.09 7.91 -10.74
C LYS A 195 -16.02 7.53 -9.58
N ASP A 196 -16.30 6.23 -9.41
CA ASP A 196 -17.23 5.72 -8.39
C ASP A 196 -16.68 5.80 -6.96
N TYR A 197 -15.39 6.06 -6.82
CA TYR A 197 -14.65 6.10 -5.54
C TYR A 197 -14.05 7.48 -5.25
N SER A 198 -14.35 8.49 -6.07
CA SER A 198 -13.69 9.81 -6.10
C SER A 198 -14.13 10.76 -4.97
N GLY A 199 -14.97 10.34 -4.04
CA GLY A 199 -15.49 11.18 -2.95
C GLY A 199 -14.42 11.62 -1.94
N ASP A 200 -13.36 10.82 -1.75
CA ASP A 200 -12.18 11.12 -0.96
C ASP A 200 -11.05 10.19 -1.40
N LEU A 201 -9.81 10.61 -1.19
CA LEU A 201 -8.65 9.84 -1.62
C LEU A 201 -8.53 8.50 -0.88
N PHE A 202 -8.95 8.40 0.39
CA PHE A 202 -8.98 7.12 1.10
C PHE A 202 -9.90 6.08 0.42
N SER A 203 -11.00 6.53 -0.18
CA SER A 203 -11.93 5.66 -0.93
C SER A 203 -11.26 5.09 -2.18
N VAL A 204 -10.51 5.91 -2.92
CA VAL A 204 -9.68 5.50 -4.06
C VAL A 204 -8.64 4.48 -3.62
N PHE A 205 -7.92 4.74 -2.53
CA PHE A 205 -6.93 3.81 -1.97
C PHE A 205 -7.54 2.50 -1.51
N THR A 206 -8.75 2.53 -0.92
CA THR A 206 -9.45 1.30 -0.51
C THR A 206 -9.71 0.41 -1.71
N TYR A 207 -10.22 0.96 -2.80
CA TYR A 207 -10.41 0.22 -4.04
C TYR A 207 -9.09 -0.23 -4.67
N ARG A 208 -8.12 0.68 -4.82
CA ARG A 208 -6.82 0.40 -5.47
C ARG A 208 -6.02 -0.69 -4.77
N ASN A 209 -6.02 -0.71 -3.45
CA ASN A 209 -5.28 -1.72 -2.69
C ASN A 209 -5.85 -3.13 -2.83
N LEU A 210 -7.16 -3.26 -3.02
CA LEU A 210 -7.77 -4.54 -3.39
C LEU A 210 -7.29 -5.03 -4.76
N MET A 211 -6.89 -4.11 -5.66
CA MET A 211 -6.26 -4.47 -6.92
C MET A 211 -4.80 -4.94 -6.75
N PHE A 212 -4.09 -4.52 -5.72
CA PHE A 212 -2.77 -5.07 -5.36
C PHE A 212 -2.87 -6.42 -4.63
N CYS A 213 -3.98 -6.70 -4.00
CA CYS A 213 -4.17 -7.90 -3.22
C CYS A 213 -4.41 -9.12 -4.12
N LYS A 214 -3.80 -10.25 -3.78
CA LYS A 214 -4.11 -11.55 -4.39
C LYS A 214 -5.55 -11.92 -4.10
N GLN A 215 -6.14 -12.77 -4.95
CA GLN A 215 -7.41 -13.42 -4.66
C GLN A 215 -7.31 -14.14 -3.31
N ASP A 216 -8.32 -14.00 -2.48
CA ASP A 216 -8.38 -14.52 -1.09
C ASP A 216 -7.33 -13.97 -0.12
N GLY A 217 -6.52 -12.99 -0.53
CA GLY A 217 -5.64 -12.22 0.35
C GLY A 217 -6.39 -11.19 1.19
N TYR A 218 -5.67 -10.44 2.02
CA TYR A 218 -6.25 -9.52 2.98
C TYR A 218 -5.74 -8.09 2.78
N CYS A 219 -6.65 -7.13 2.97
CA CYS A 219 -6.33 -5.71 2.96
C CYS A 219 -6.70 -5.06 4.29
N GLY A 220 -5.72 -4.49 4.99
CA GLY A 220 -5.89 -3.76 6.24
C GLY A 220 -5.89 -2.25 6.04
N TYR A 221 -6.85 -1.56 6.65
CA TYR A 221 -7.04 -0.13 6.49
C TYR A 221 -7.26 0.57 7.82
N MET A 222 -6.85 1.84 7.86
CA MET A 222 -7.31 2.81 8.83
C MET A 222 -7.86 4.01 8.06
N THR A 223 -9.15 4.32 8.22
CA THR A 223 -9.83 5.38 7.46
C THR A 223 -10.88 6.09 8.33
N PRO A 224 -11.36 7.27 7.92
CA PRO A 224 -12.60 7.81 8.49
C PRO A 224 -13.73 6.81 8.35
N PHE A 225 -14.55 6.61 9.39
CA PHE A 225 -15.64 5.62 9.33
C PHE A 225 -16.89 6.13 8.57
N VAL A 226 -16.89 7.38 8.10
CA VAL A 226 -17.99 7.98 7.34
C VAL A 226 -18.41 7.17 6.10
N TRP A 227 -17.49 6.42 5.51
CA TRP A 227 -17.79 5.55 4.37
C TRP A 227 -18.86 4.49 4.70
N MET A 228 -19.00 4.11 5.96
CA MET A 228 -19.98 3.12 6.41
C MET A 228 -21.42 3.58 6.20
N PHE A 229 -21.69 4.89 6.16
CA PHE A 229 -23.06 5.43 6.24
C PHE A 229 -23.41 6.46 5.18
N ILE A 230 -22.47 7.33 4.75
CA ILE A 230 -22.79 8.49 3.91
C ILE A 230 -23.00 8.06 2.46
N LYS A 231 -23.97 8.71 1.79
CA LYS A 231 -24.35 8.45 0.39
C LYS A 231 -23.18 8.56 -0.59
N THR A 232 -22.26 9.47 -0.36
CA THR A 232 -21.06 9.67 -1.20
C THR A 232 -20.25 8.37 -1.41
N TYR A 233 -20.26 7.46 -0.42
CA TYR A 233 -19.49 6.21 -0.47
C TYR A 233 -20.37 4.97 -0.73
N GLU A 234 -21.59 5.15 -1.19
CA GLU A 234 -22.53 4.05 -1.46
C GLU A 234 -21.93 3.05 -2.47
N LYS A 235 -21.29 3.53 -3.53
CA LYS A 235 -20.64 2.67 -4.53
C LYS A 235 -19.47 1.86 -3.96
N LEU A 236 -18.70 2.44 -3.06
CA LEU A 236 -17.65 1.72 -2.35
C LEU A 236 -18.24 0.62 -1.45
N ARG A 237 -19.32 0.92 -0.70
CA ARG A 237 -20.00 -0.07 0.14
C ARG A 237 -20.60 -1.21 -0.69
N GLU A 238 -21.33 -0.87 -1.76
CA GLU A 238 -21.87 -1.87 -2.69
C GLU A 238 -20.77 -2.79 -3.22
N PHE A 239 -19.66 -2.23 -3.69
CA PHE A 239 -18.51 -3.00 -4.17
C PHE A 239 -17.96 -3.95 -3.10
N ILE A 240 -17.74 -3.45 -1.88
CA ILE A 240 -17.22 -4.26 -0.77
C ILE A 240 -18.22 -5.37 -0.41
N ILE A 241 -19.50 -5.03 -0.19
CA ILE A 241 -20.52 -5.98 0.25
C ILE A 241 -20.79 -7.07 -0.80
N GLN A 242 -20.77 -6.72 -2.09
CA GLN A 242 -21.08 -7.66 -3.16
C GLN A 242 -19.91 -8.56 -3.56
N SER A 243 -18.67 -8.06 -3.48
CA SER A 243 -17.51 -8.76 -4.07
C SER A 243 -16.38 -9.10 -3.09
N LYS A 244 -16.41 -8.54 -1.88
CA LYS A 244 -15.39 -8.72 -0.84
C LYS A 244 -16.06 -9.12 0.47
N SER A 245 -15.25 -9.42 1.50
CA SER A 245 -15.76 -9.72 2.83
C SER A 245 -15.10 -8.84 3.88
N ILE A 246 -15.90 -8.18 4.71
CA ILE A 246 -15.42 -7.49 5.90
C ILE A 246 -15.16 -8.56 6.95
N THR A 247 -13.89 -8.84 7.25
CA THR A 247 -13.53 -9.85 8.25
C THR A 247 -13.52 -9.28 9.66
N THR A 248 -13.01 -8.08 9.81
CA THR A 248 -12.95 -7.38 11.10
C THR A 248 -13.12 -5.89 10.89
N LEU A 249 -13.86 -5.21 11.78
CA LEU A 249 -13.97 -3.76 11.80
C LEU A 249 -14.01 -3.26 13.24
N VAL A 250 -13.14 -2.32 13.55
CA VAL A 250 -13.07 -1.63 14.85
C VAL A 250 -13.44 -0.17 14.62
N GLN A 251 -14.62 0.24 15.07
CA GLN A 251 -15.06 1.63 15.05
C GLN A 251 -14.58 2.32 16.31
N MET A 252 -13.63 3.23 16.17
CA MET A 252 -12.94 3.88 17.29
C MET A 252 -13.70 5.11 17.80
N GLU A 253 -13.35 5.52 19.01
CA GLU A 253 -13.80 6.77 19.60
C GLU A 253 -13.21 7.97 18.85
N TYR A 254 -13.93 9.11 18.86
CA TYR A 254 -13.60 10.31 18.09
C TYR A 254 -12.22 10.90 18.39
N SER A 255 -11.79 10.84 19.66
CA SER A 255 -10.51 11.37 20.15
C SER A 255 -9.48 10.27 20.42
N ALA A 256 -9.61 9.10 19.80
CA ALA A 256 -8.69 7.99 20.02
C ALA A 256 -7.21 8.36 19.69
N PHE A 257 -7.01 9.31 18.78
CA PHE A 257 -5.72 9.91 18.48
C PHE A 257 -5.73 11.39 18.87
N GLU A 258 -4.78 11.82 19.70
CA GLU A 258 -4.69 13.20 20.21
C GLU A 258 -4.62 14.26 19.11
N GLU A 259 -4.07 13.91 17.94
CA GLU A 259 -3.88 14.82 16.80
C GLU A 259 -4.97 14.71 15.73
N ALA A 260 -5.85 13.71 15.80
CA ALA A 260 -6.88 13.47 14.77
C ALA A 260 -8.26 13.95 15.25
N THR A 261 -8.80 14.93 14.54
CA THR A 261 -10.18 15.44 14.75
C THR A 261 -11.22 14.70 13.91
N VAL A 262 -10.90 13.51 13.38
CA VAL A 262 -11.76 12.76 12.47
C VAL A 262 -12.11 11.41 13.09
N PRO A 263 -13.40 11.02 13.10
CA PRO A 263 -13.82 9.71 13.58
C PRO A 263 -13.29 8.60 12.67
N ILE A 264 -12.54 7.66 13.25
CA ILE A 264 -11.75 6.66 12.51
C ILE A 264 -12.28 5.25 12.75
N CYS A 265 -12.12 4.37 11.76
CA CYS A 265 -12.21 2.93 11.93
C CYS A 265 -10.96 2.23 11.37
N SER A 266 -10.60 1.11 11.98
CA SER A 266 -9.67 0.14 11.41
C SER A 266 -10.44 -1.07 10.95
N PHE A 267 -10.17 -1.56 9.74
CA PHE A 267 -10.87 -2.72 9.21
C PHE A 267 -10.00 -3.56 8.29
N VAL A 268 -10.39 -4.82 8.18
CA VAL A 268 -9.74 -5.79 7.30
C VAL A 268 -10.76 -6.33 6.32
N LEU A 269 -10.41 -6.29 5.04
CA LEU A 269 -11.17 -6.90 3.95
C LEU A 269 -10.45 -8.15 3.45
N LYS A 270 -11.15 -9.25 3.28
CA LYS A 270 -10.71 -10.36 2.44
C LYS A 270 -11.02 -10.03 0.98
N ASN A 271 -10.04 -10.20 0.08
CA ASN A 271 -10.21 -9.96 -1.35
C ASN A 271 -10.94 -11.14 -2.03
N GLY A 272 -12.12 -11.43 -1.57
CA GLY A 272 -13.00 -12.50 -2.01
C GLY A 272 -14.20 -12.62 -1.10
N ARG A 273 -15.19 -13.42 -1.52
CA ARG A 273 -16.37 -13.69 -0.71
C ARG A 273 -16.11 -14.88 0.22
N THR A 274 -16.59 -14.75 1.47
CA THR A 274 -16.73 -15.86 2.41
C THR A 274 -18.14 -15.86 2.99
N ASN A 275 -18.57 -16.99 3.49
CA ASN A 275 -19.84 -17.14 4.23
C ASN A 275 -19.68 -16.87 5.74
N ASP A 276 -18.44 -16.58 6.17
CA ASP A 276 -18.18 -16.27 7.58
C ASP A 276 -18.77 -14.91 7.94
N LYS A 277 -19.25 -14.79 9.17
CA LYS A 277 -19.66 -13.50 9.73
C LYS A 277 -18.46 -12.62 10.00
N GLY A 278 -18.57 -11.34 9.71
CA GLY A 278 -17.59 -10.35 10.12
C GLY A 278 -17.65 -10.07 11.62
N LEU A 279 -16.51 -9.68 12.19
CA LEU A 279 -16.35 -9.32 13.59
C LEU A 279 -16.28 -7.80 13.72
N TYR A 280 -17.17 -7.23 14.54
CA TYR A 280 -17.29 -5.78 14.66
C TYR A 280 -17.18 -5.33 16.12
N PHE A 281 -16.39 -4.28 16.34
CA PHE A 281 -16.15 -3.68 17.66
C PHE A 281 -16.62 -2.23 17.64
N LYS A 282 -17.66 -1.91 18.41
CA LYS A 282 -18.20 -0.55 18.54
C LYS A 282 -17.57 0.12 19.76
N LEU A 283 -16.43 0.77 19.56
CA LEU A 283 -15.68 1.41 20.63
C LEU A 283 -15.89 2.93 20.70
N SER A 284 -16.82 3.47 19.91
CA SER A 284 -17.10 4.91 19.83
C SER A 284 -17.47 5.58 21.16
N ASP A 285 -17.97 4.81 22.11
CA ASP A 285 -18.48 5.29 23.39
C ASP A 285 -17.42 5.26 24.53
N PHE A 286 -16.23 4.65 24.26
CA PHE A 286 -15.16 4.49 25.26
C PHE A 286 -14.06 5.55 25.08
N LYS A 287 -14.13 6.62 25.89
CA LYS A 287 -13.12 7.68 25.93
C LYS A 287 -11.85 7.23 26.65
N GLY A 288 -10.70 7.84 26.33
CA GLY A 288 -9.44 7.63 27.03
C GLY A 288 -8.26 7.20 26.16
N GLY A 289 -8.36 7.48 24.85
CA GLY A 289 -7.26 7.26 23.88
C GLY A 289 -7.03 5.80 23.52
N MET A 290 -5.93 5.54 22.80
CA MET A 290 -5.64 4.24 22.18
C MET A 290 -5.47 3.08 23.16
N GLU A 291 -4.94 3.33 24.37
CA GLU A 291 -4.79 2.25 25.37
C GLU A 291 -6.15 1.73 25.85
N VAL A 292 -7.13 2.61 26.02
CA VAL A 292 -8.50 2.18 26.35
C VAL A 292 -9.13 1.42 25.20
N GLN A 293 -8.94 1.88 23.96
CA GLN A 293 -9.44 1.19 22.76
C GLN A 293 -8.86 -0.22 22.67
N LYS A 294 -7.55 -0.36 22.86
CA LYS A 294 -6.84 -1.66 22.85
C LYS A 294 -7.37 -2.59 23.95
N GLN A 295 -7.50 -2.07 25.18
CA GLN A 295 -8.02 -2.84 26.30
C GLN A 295 -9.45 -3.35 26.01
N LYS A 296 -10.32 -2.50 25.45
CA LYS A 296 -11.69 -2.87 25.10
C LYS A 296 -11.76 -3.94 24.00
N VAL A 297 -10.85 -3.93 23.03
CA VAL A 297 -10.74 -5.03 22.06
C VAL A 297 -10.35 -6.33 22.76
N LEU A 298 -9.36 -6.31 23.66
CA LEU A 298 -8.93 -7.50 24.40
C LEU A 298 -10.02 -8.06 25.31
N GLU A 299 -10.77 -7.18 26.02
CA GLU A 299 -11.94 -7.56 26.82
C GLU A 299 -13.02 -8.23 25.95
N ALA A 300 -13.34 -7.66 24.79
CA ALA A 300 -14.32 -8.20 23.87
C ALA A 300 -13.91 -9.56 23.26
N LEU A 301 -12.61 -9.78 23.05
CA LEU A 301 -12.10 -11.09 22.61
C LEU A 301 -12.20 -12.14 23.72
N ALA A 302 -12.09 -11.74 24.98
CA ALA A 302 -12.24 -12.62 26.14
C ALA A 302 -13.72 -12.89 26.48
N ASP A 303 -14.60 -11.89 26.31
CA ASP A 303 -16.03 -11.98 26.53
C ASP A 303 -16.83 -11.38 25.36
N LYS A 304 -17.32 -12.23 24.50
CA LYS A 304 -18.13 -11.85 23.34
C LYS A 304 -19.48 -11.23 23.68
N TYR A 305 -19.94 -11.35 24.93
CA TYR A 305 -21.21 -10.79 25.41
C TYR A 305 -21.05 -9.42 26.07
N CYS A 306 -19.91 -8.77 25.91
CA CYS A 306 -19.59 -7.45 26.49
C CYS A 306 -20.51 -6.28 26.06
N GLY A 307 -21.39 -6.49 25.06
CA GLY A 307 -22.40 -5.50 24.61
C GLY A 307 -21.90 -4.52 23.53
N TYR A 308 -20.63 -4.54 23.19
CA TYR A 308 -20.02 -3.72 22.13
C TYR A 308 -19.23 -4.52 21.08
N PHE A 309 -19.31 -5.86 21.16
CA PHE A 309 -18.84 -6.81 20.15
C PHE A 309 -20.03 -7.40 19.39
N TYR A 310 -19.92 -7.51 18.07
CA TYR A 310 -20.98 -8.01 17.20
C TYR A 310 -20.42 -8.97 16.16
N GLU A 311 -21.15 -10.03 15.89
CA GLU A 311 -20.93 -10.92 14.74
C GLU A 311 -22.08 -10.73 13.74
N ALA A 312 -21.81 -10.18 12.58
CA ALA A 312 -22.85 -9.89 11.61
C ALA A 312 -22.52 -10.47 10.22
N ASP A 313 -23.56 -10.97 9.56
CA ASP A 313 -23.49 -11.32 8.14
C ASP A 313 -23.63 -10.04 7.31
N GLN A 314 -22.62 -9.70 6.53
CA GLN A 314 -22.62 -8.50 5.73
C GLN A 314 -23.72 -8.46 4.64
N SER A 315 -24.29 -9.60 4.25
CA SER A 315 -25.44 -9.64 3.33
C SER A 315 -26.66 -8.90 3.87
N ASN A 316 -26.78 -8.78 5.20
CA ASN A 316 -27.85 -8.04 5.84
C ASN A 316 -27.78 -6.53 5.57
N PHE A 317 -26.59 -5.99 5.34
CA PHE A 317 -26.42 -4.55 5.04
C PHE A 317 -27.11 -4.15 3.75
N SER A 318 -27.17 -5.04 2.76
CA SER A 318 -27.88 -4.80 1.49
C SER A 318 -29.39 -4.72 1.62
N LYS A 319 -29.97 -5.16 2.77
CA LYS A 319 -31.41 -5.08 3.04
C LYS A 319 -31.84 -3.67 3.44
N ILE A 320 -30.89 -2.81 3.78
CA ILE A 320 -31.13 -1.42 4.17
C ILE A 320 -30.84 -0.52 2.97
N PRO A 321 -31.71 0.46 2.63
CA PRO A 321 -31.47 1.40 1.54
C PRO A 321 -30.13 2.12 1.70
N GLY A 322 -29.29 2.13 0.63
CA GLY A 322 -27.93 2.68 0.65
C GLY A 322 -26.89 1.77 1.30
N SER A 323 -27.27 0.55 1.68
CA SER A 323 -26.37 -0.49 2.21
C SER A 323 -25.41 -0.01 3.33
N PRO A 324 -25.89 0.70 4.37
CA PRO A 324 -25.04 1.14 5.47
C PRO A 324 -24.46 -0.08 6.23
N VAL A 325 -23.23 0.04 6.70
CA VAL A 325 -22.58 -1.00 7.51
C VAL A 325 -23.09 -0.89 8.96
N ALA A 326 -24.36 -1.19 9.17
CA ALA A 326 -25.05 -1.12 10.45
C ALA A 326 -25.00 -2.48 11.18
N TYR A 327 -23.82 -2.90 11.59
CA TYR A 327 -23.54 -4.24 12.16
C TYR A 327 -24.16 -4.50 13.54
N TRP A 328 -24.64 -3.47 14.23
CA TRP A 328 -25.34 -3.57 15.55
C TRP A 328 -26.84 -3.73 15.42
N TRP A 329 -27.38 -3.82 14.26
CA TRP A 329 -28.84 -3.89 13.95
C TRP A 329 -29.29 -5.32 13.67
#